data_8a286bed57ea2525b4fab514b0578865
#
_entry.id   8a286bed57ea2525b4fab514b0578865
#
_cell.length_a   1.000
_cell.length_b   1.000
_cell.length_c   1.000
_cell.angle_alpha   90.00
_cell.angle_beta   90.00
_cell.angle_gamma   90.00
#
_symmetry.space_group_name_H-M   'P 1'
#
loop_
_entity.id
_entity.type
_entity.pdbx_description
1 polymer ?
#
loop_
_entity_poly.entity_id
_entity_poly.type
_entity_poly.pdbx_seq_one_letter_code
_entity_poly.pdbx_strand_id
1 'polypeptide(L)'
;MVAMIRDGVRSQARRDMTDEVAHRYQALLAGRDATAEDWLETQLRRVRDREDDLPEDPNLLPQWAENHAAQVAHDHAHYLRQRREGAPRRYFATRAQALWFLQQVAPTKAVDGAWLHGTLRHWRDPRYHGLIRTFLEELGDGDPRCNHVLIYQRLLSRLGCLQGLPLEPSRFVQGAVQLALGQHCERFLPEVIGYNLGYEQPPLHLLITTHELAELGIDAHYFQLHVTIDNAASGHARRSLESLRMLAPVDDEDFYGRVRHGYRLNDLGLDTPSLIASFDLQGELLAALERKRVFGQFMHSDRCRLQGRTINQWLAKSGAMAGFLEALQVQGWIKRDSDPTQSRFWSLIDGPGAAMFGVFSAYEKQLWHDWIAGSWQGAGPRRVSPGQWEQALALQAEAPGRAQASEIATLIEAMAGNRHAEPAGLRATRDYIAATGLFQGGPR
;
A
#
# COMPACT_ATOMS: atom_id res chain seq x y z
N MET A 1 28.59 -9.31 28.91
CA MET A 1 27.52 -10.30 29.20
C MET A 1 26.17 -9.63 29.51
N VAL A 2 26.08 -8.66 30.45
CA VAL A 2 24.81 -7.96 30.79
C VAL A 2 24.25 -7.12 29.63
N ALA A 3 25.08 -6.48 28.79
CA ALA A 3 24.65 -5.72 27.61
C ALA A 3 24.07 -6.63 26.51
N MET A 4 24.70 -7.77 26.22
CA MET A 4 24.20 -8.74 25.26
C MET A 4 22.85 -9.36 25.65
N ILE A 5 22.65 -9.57 26.98
CA ILE A 5 21.36 -10.08 27.49
C ILE A 5 20.27 -9.00 27.36
N ARG A 6 20.59 -7.72 27.60
CA ARG A 6 19.65 -6.60 27.41
C ARG A 6 19.26 -6.39 25.96
N ASP A 7 20.20 -6.54 25.04
CA ASP A 7 19.93 -6.43 23.59
C ASP A 7 19.12 -7.64 23.07
N GLY A 8 19.39 -8.84 23.57
CA GLY A 8 18.61 -10.04 23.28
C GLY A 8 17.17 -9.94 23.79
N VAL A 9 16.95 -9.46 25.02
CA VAL A 9 15.61 -9.28 25.61
C VAL A 9 14.83 -8.16 24.90
N ARG A 10 15.49 -7.05 24.53
CA ARG A 10 14.89 -5.99 23.73
C ARG A 10 14.54 -6.44 22.31
N SER A 11 15.39 -7.27 21.70
CA SER A 11 15.16 -7.86 20.37
C SER A 11 14.00 -8.86 20.40
N GLN A 12 13.91 -9.69 21.44
CA GLN A 12 12.81 -10.64 21.62
C GLN A 12 11.48 -9.91 21.89
N ALA A 13 11.46 -8.97 22.85
CA ALA A 13 10.27 -8.16 23.14
C ALA A 13 9.81 -7.33 21.92
N ARG A 14 10.74 -6.89 21.07
CA ARG A 14 10.41 -6.21 19.81
C ARG A 14 9.81 -7.18 18.80
N ARG A 15 10.28 -8.41 18.69
CA ARG A 15 9.69 -9.46 17.84
C ARG A 15 8.31 -9.88 18.31
N ASP A 16 8.14 -10.10 19.61
CA ASP A 16 6.85 -10.49 20.19
C ASP A 16 5.79 -9.39 19.99
N MET A 17 6.17 -8.11 20.17
CA MET A 17 5.28 -6.96 19.86
C MET A 17 5.00 -6.77 18.36
N THR A 18 5.90 -7.19 17.50
CA THR A 18 5.74 -7.03 16.05
C THR A 18 4.81 -8.10 15.46
N ASP A 19 4.93 -9.35 15.89
CA ASP A 19 4.02 -10.42 15.46
C ASP A 19 2.58 -10.13 15.92
N GLU A 20 2.40 -9.47 17.06
CA GLU A 20 1.10 -9.03 17.57
C GLU A 20 0.35 -8.12 16.58
N VAL A 21 1.01 -7.16 15.93
CA VAL A 21 0.33 -6.22 15.01
C VAL A 21 -0.19 -6.91 13.76
N ALA A 22 0.57 -7.84 13.19
CA ALA A 22 0.11 -8.60 12.02
C ALA A 22 -1.09 -9.49 12.37
N HIS A 23 -1.08 -10.16 13.52
CA HIS A 23 -2.22 -10.93 14.03
C HIS A 23 -3.45 -10.05 14.29
N ARG A 24 -3.23 -8.87 14.88
CA ARG A 24 -4.29 -7.87 15.12
C ARG A 24 -4.93 -7.40 13.84
N TYR A 25 -4.12 -7.07 12.82
CA TYR A 25 -4.64 -6.71 11.51
C TYR A 25 -5.58 -7.79 10.94
N GLN A 26 -5.21 -9.06 11.05
CA GLN A 26 -6.06 -10.17 10.61
C GLN A 26 -7.33 -10.32 11.47
N ALA A 27 -7.23 -10.12 12.78
CA ALA A 27 -8.38 -10.15 13.68
C ALA A 27 -9.36 -9.01 13.40
N LEU A 28 -8.84 -7.79 13.14
CA LEU A 28 -9.63 -6.63 12.72
C LEU A 28 -10.32 -6.84 11.37
N LEU A 29 -9.62 -7.40 10.37
CA LEU A 29 -10.23 -7.78 9.09
C LEU A 29 -11.41 -8.74 9.27
N ALA A 30 -11.27 -9.66 10.21
CA ALA A 30 -12.32 -10.64 10.52
C ALA A 30 -13.42 -10.08 11.46
N GLY A 31 -13.32 -8.83 11.93
CA GLY A 31 -14.26 -8.23 12.89
C GLY A 31 -14.26 -8.90 14.27
N ARG A 32 -13.12 -9.47 14.71
CA ARG A 32 -13.00 -10.31 15.91
C ARG A 32 -12.03 -9.81 16.96
N ASP A 33 -11.52 -8.57 16.85
CA ASP A 33 -10.60 -8.02 17.85
C ASP A 33 -11.35 -7.27 18.95
N ALA A 34 -11.63 -7.96 20.04
CA ALA A 34 -12.29 -7.39 21.22
C ALA A 34 -11.42 -6.34 21.97
N THR A 35 -10.12 -6.26 21.66
CA THR A 35 -9.15 -5.33 22.30
C THR A 35 -8.72 -4.20 21.38
N ALA A 36 -9.39 -4.05 20.22
CA ALA A 36 -9.06 -3.06 19.21
C ALA A 36 -9.12 -1.62 19.75
N GLU A 37 -10.08 -1.34 20.62
CA GLU A 37 -10.30 -0.03 21.24
C GLU A 37 -9.13 0.36 22.15
N ASP A 38 -8.74 -0.52 23.09
CA ASP A 38 -7.59 -0.29 23.99
C ASP A 38 -6.27 -0.17 23.22
N TRP A 39 -6.15 -0.93 22.13
CA TRP A 39 -4.99 -0.84 21.27
C TRP A 39 -4.95 0.51 20.56
N LEU A 40 -6.07 0.99 20.01
CA LEU A 40 -6.15 2.28 19.35
C LEU A 40 -5.83 3.43 20.32
N GLU A 41 -6.33 3.39 21.55
CA GLU A 41 -5.93 4.34 22.60
C GLU A 41 -4.42 4.30 22.86
N THR A 42 -3.82 3.13 22.80
CA THR A 42 -2.36 3.01 22.95
C THR A 42 -1.62 3.65 21.76
N GLN A 43 -2.14 3.53 20.53
CA GLN A 43 -1.55 4.21 19.38
C GLN A 43 -1.71 5.75 19.49
N LEU A 44 -2.87 6.23 19.92
CA LEU A 44 -3.11 7.66 20.17
C LEU A 44 -2.15 8.23 21.21
N ARG A 45 -1.89 7.48 22.30
CA ARG A 45 -0.88 7.89 23.30
C ARG A 45 0.53 8.01 22.71
N ARG A 46 0.89 7.19 21.71
CA ARG A 46 2.20 7.24 21.04
C ARG A 46 2.40 8.48 20.20
N VAL A 47 1.32 9.06 19.69
CA VAL A 47 1.37 10.24 18.82
C VAL A 47 1.00 11.53 19.54
N ARG A 48 0.56 11.47 20.79
CA ARG A 48 0.06 12.62 21.57
C ARG A 48 1.01 13.82 21.54
N ASP A 49 2.30 13.55 21.78
CA ASP A 49 3.33 14.57 21.95
C ASP A 49 4.13 14.83 20.65
N ARG A 50 3.67 14.27 19.51
CA ARG A 50 4.28 14.56 18.22
C ARG A 50 3.87 15.97 17.77
N GLU A 51 4.78 16.64 17.08
CA GLU A 51 4.47 17.89 16.39
C GLU A 51 3.61 17.59 15.16
N ASP A 52 2.76 18.53 14.79
CA ASP A 52 2.02 18.55 13.51
C ASP A 52 2.04 19.97 12.95
N ASP A 53 1.65 20.14 11.72
CA ASP A 53 1.63 21.42 11.00
C ASP A 53 0.22 22.03 10.93
N LEU A 54 -0.76 21.46 11.66
CA LEU A 54 -2.10 22.02 11.74
C LEU A 54 -2.11 23.33 12.52
N PRO A 55 -2.91 24.34 12.10
CA PRO A 55 -3.03 25.59 12.83
C PRO A 55 -3.66 25.37 14.20
N GLU A 56 -3.30 26.22 15.19
CA GLU A 56 -3.92 26.18 16.52
C GLU A 56 -5.41 26.55 16.47
N ASP A 57 -5.78 27.52 15.62
CA ASP A 57 -7.17 27.91 15.39
C ASP A 57 -7.75 27.07 14.23
N PRO A 58 -8.77 26.21 14.47
CA PRO A 58 -9.40 25.40 13.44
C PRO A 58 -10.05 26.24 12.32
N ASN A 59 -10.36 27.51 12.54
CA ASN A 59 -10.88 28.39 11.49
C ASN A 59 -9.85 28.69 10.39
N LEU A 60 -8.56 28.51 10.66
CA LEU A 60 -7.48 28.67 9.69
C LEU A 60 -7.20 27.41 8.84
N LEU A 61 -7.85 26.29 9.13
CA LEU A 61 -7.65 25.03 8.40
C LEU A 61 -7.91 25.14 6.88
N PRO A 62 -8.93 25.85 6.38
CA PRO A 62 -9.08 26.03 4.94
C PRO A 62 -7.88 26.69 4.27
N GLN A 63 -7.37 27.77 4.88
CA GLN A 63 -6.18 28.47 4.37
C GLN A 63 -4.92 27.62 4.48
N TRP A 64 -4.78 26.84 5.57
CA TRP A 64 -3.68 25.90 5.74
C TRP A 64 -3.70 24.84 4.63
N ALA A 65 -4.86 24.23 4.32
CA ALA A 65 -4.98 23.21 3.28
C ALA A 65 -4.63 23.76 1.89
N GLU A 66 -5.08 24.98 1.56
CA GLU A 66 -4.73 25.65 0.30
C GLU A 66 -3.22 25.92 0.20
N ASN A 67 -2.61 26.43 1.28
CA ASN A 67 -1.18 26.72 1.33
C ASN A 67 -0.36 25.42 1.21
N HIS A 68 -0.77 24.35 1.92
CA HIS A 68 -0.12 23.05 1.85
C HIS A 68 -0.16 22.48 0.42
N ALA A 69 -1.32 22.47 -0.21
CA ALA A 69 -1.47 22.00 -1.60
C ALA A 69 -0.64 22.84 -2.58
N ALA A 70 -0.61 24.17 -2.42
CA ALA A 70 0.21 25.07 -3.26
C ALA A 70 1.71 24.78 -3.10
N GLN A 71 2.17 24.54 -1.87
CA GLN A 71 3.57 24.20 -1.59
C GLN A 71 3.95 22.87 -2.21
N VAL A 72 3.12 21.82 -2.03
CA VAL A 72 3.34 20.49 -2.65
C VAL A 72 3.39 20.59 -4.17
N ALA A 73 2.47 21.35 -4.79
CA ALA A 73 2.47 21.57 -6.23
C ALA A 73 3.74 22.28 -6.72
N HIS A 74 4.20 23.31 -5.98
CA HIS A 74 5.45 24.02 -6.28
C HIS A 74 6.65 23.09 -6.24
N ASP A 75 6.78 22.31 -5.18
CA ASP A 75 7.92 21.40 -4.96
C ASP A 75 7.93 20.26 -5.97
N HIS A 76 6.74 19.74 -6.32
CA HIS A 76 6.62 18.76 -7.39
C HIS A 76 7.04 19.33 -8.75
N ALA A 77 6.59 20.55 -9.09
CA ALA A 77 7.00 21.22 -10.32
C ALA A 77 8.53 21.46 -10.35
N HIS A 78 9.15 21.78 -9.20
CA HIS A 78 10.59 21.89 -9.09
C HIS A 78 11.27 20.54 -9.36
N TYR A 79 10.81 19.46 -8.72
CA TYR A 79 11.30 18.10 -8.96
C TYR A 79 11.21 17.72 -10.46
N LEU A 80 10.09 17.97 -11.11
CA LEU A 80 9.92 17.67 -12.54
C LEU A 80 10.86 18.47 -13.44
N ARG A 81 11.23 19.71 -13.08
CA ARG A 81 12.29 20.46 -13.79
C ARG A 81 13.64 19.78 -13.65
N GLN A 82 14.04 19.42 -12.43
CA GLN A 82 15.29 18.69 -12.17
C GLN A 82 15.36 17.38 -12.96
N ARG A 83 14.25 16.61 -13.02
CA ARG A 83 14.19 15.39 -13.82
C ARG A 83 14.42 15.64 -15.31
N ARG A 84 13.84 16.68 -15.87
CA ARG A 84 14.03 17.06 -17.28
C ARG A 84 15.46 17.51 -17.58
N GLU A 85 16.15 18.06 -16.59
CA GLU A 85 17.57 18.48 -16.64
C GLU A 85 18.53 17.30 -16.45
N GLY A 86 18.02 16.08 -16.24
CA GLY A 86 18.81 14.86 -16.12
C GLY A 86 19.18 14.45 -14.69
N ALA A 87 18.63 15.11 -13.67
CA ALA A 87 18.82 14.65 -12.29
C ALA A 87 18.29 13.21 -12.10
N PRO A 88 18.88 12.38 -11.23
CA PRO A 88 18.39 11.03 -10.97
C PRO A 88 17.00 11.03 -10.31
N ARG A 89 16.29 9.90 -10.37
CA ARG A 89 15.09 9.67 -9.57
C ARG A 89 15.41 9.84 -8.09
N ARG A 90 14.45 10.36 -7.33
CA ARG A 90 14.63 10.61 -5.89
C ARG A 90 14.46 9.36 -5.06
N TYR A 91 13.51 8.50 -5.44
CA TYR A 91 13.07 7.36 -4.64
C TYR A 91 13.50 6.02 -5.25
N PHE A 92 13.11 5.73 -6.48
CA PHE A 92 13.34 4.40 -7.06
C PHE A 92 14.60 4.35 -7.94
N ALA A 93 15.68 3.81 -7.39
CA ALA A 93 16.89 3.56 -8.18
C ALA A 93 16.64 2.51 -9.26
N THR A 94 15.86 1.46 -8.95
CA THR A 94 15.61 0.32 -9.83
C THR A 94 14.12 -0.02 -9.91
N ARG A 95 13.74 -0.77 -10.95
CA ARG A 95 12.37 -1.27 -11.08
C ARG A 95 12.04 -2.30 -9.98
N ALA A 96 13.00 -3.16 -9.59
CA ALA A 96 12.81 -4.11 -8.50
C ALA A 96 12.48 -3.41 -7.17
N GLN A 97 13.13 -2.28 -6.88
CA GLN A 97 12.83 -1.47 -5.69
C GLN A 97 11.40 -0.94 -5.72
N ALA A 98 10.92 -0.46 -6.86
CA ALA A 98 9.55 0.00 -7.02
C ALA A 98 8.54 -1.15 -6.83
N LEU A 99 8.79 -2.32 -7.42
CA LEU A 99 7.93 -3.51 -7.24
C LEU A 99 7.93 -4.00 -5.78
N TRP A 100 9.09 -3.94 -5.12
CA TRP A 100 9.18 -4.26 -3.70
C TRP A 100 8.35 -3.29 -2.86
N PHE A 101 8.49 -1.98 -3.08
CA PHE A 101 7.70 -0.96 -2.40
C PHE A 101 6.20 -1.23 -2.50
N LEU A 102 5.70 -1.53 -3.70
CA LEU A 102 4.28 -1.85 -3.90
C LEU A 102 3.82 -3.01 -3.02
N GLN A 103 4.65 -4.03 -2.84
CA GLN A 103 4.32 -5.16 -1.96
C GLN A 103 4.33 -4.77 -0.48
N GLN A 104 5.25 -3.88 -0.06
CA GLN A 104 5.38 -3.46 1.34
C GLN A 104 4.18 -2.62 1.82
N VAL A 105 3.58 -1.81 0.95
CA VAL A 105 2.43 -0.98 1.31
C VAL A 105 1.08 -1.69 1.11
N ALA A 106 1.08 -2.91 0.58
CA ALA A 106 -0.13 -3.66 0.27
C ALA A 106 -1.09 -3.84 1.47
N PRO A 107 -0.66 -4.10 2.71
CA PRO A 107 -1.59 -4.22 3.84
C PRO A 107 -2.41 -2.97 4.11
N THR A 108 -1.83 -1.78 3.92
CA THR A 108 -2.54 -0.50 4.06
C THR A 108 -3.52 -0.31 2.91
N LYS A 109 -3.07 -0.59 1.67
CA LYS A 109 -3.88 -0.41 0.46
C LYS A 109 -4.98 -1.46 0.28
N ALA A 110 -4.88 -2.57 0.97
CA ALA A 110 -5.92 -3.60 0.98
C ALA A 110 -7.17 -3.24 1.83
N VAL A 111 -7.10 -2.16 2.60
CA VAL A 111 -8.19 -1.67 3.47
C VAL A 111 -8.45 -0.17 3.28
N ASP A 112 -8.12 0.33 2.10
CA ASP A 112 -8.26 1.75 1.75
C ASP A 112 -9.70 2.22 2.00
N GLY A 113 -9.87 3.36 2.69
CA GLY A 113 -11.16 3.89 3.11
C GLY A 113 -11.72 3.32 4.43
N ALA A 114 -11.18 2.21 4.95
CA ALA A 114 -11.78 1.48 6.08
C ALA A 114 -12.01 2.33 7.33
N TRP A 115 -11.23 3.39 7.56
CA TRP A 115 -11.38 4.30 8.71
C TRP A 115 -12.72 5.05 8.71
N LEU A 116 -13.39 5.17 7.56
CA LEU A 116 -14.67 5.84 7.43
C LEU A 116 -15.88 4.89 7.52
N HIS A 117 -15.67 3.57 7.56
CA HIS A 117 -16.74 2.59 7.50
C HIS A 117 -17.85 2.82 8.54
N GLY A 118 -17.49 3.18 9.79
CA GLY A 118 -18.48 3.41 10.85
C GLY A 118 -19.42 4.59 10.60
N THR A 119 -19.00 5.56 9.77
CA THR A 119 -19.83 6.74 9.42
C THR A 119 -21.10 6.37 8.67
N LEU A 120 -21.12 5.24 7.97
CA LEU A 120 -22.28 4.77 7.20
C LEU A 120 -23.54 4.60 8.05
N ARG A 121 -23.41 4.36 9.35
CA ARG A 121 -24.55 4.22 10.28
C ARG A 121 -25.32 5.54 10.44
N HIS A 122 -24.66 6.68 10.19
CA HIS A 122 -25.22 8.02 10.31
C HIS A 122 -25.77 8.58 8.99
N TRP A 123 -26.13 7.75 8.03
CA TRP A 123 -26.59 8.14 6.71
C TRP A 123 -27.77 9.12 6.69
N ARG A 124 -28.58 9.18 7.78
CA ARG A 124 -29.70 10.12 7.94
C ARG A 124 -29.26 11.52 8.42
N ASP A 125 -28.02 11.66 8.91
CA ASP A 125 -27.49 12.91 9.42
C ASP A 125 -26.62 13.59 8.34
N PRO A 126 -27.07 14.74 7.79
CA PRO A 126 -26.34 15.43 6.73
C PRO A 126 -24.92 15.82 7.09
N ARG A 127 -24.61 15.96 8.39
CA ARG A 127 -23.25 16.32 8.86
C ARG A 127 -22.20 15.27 8.52
N TYR A 128 -22.62 14.01 8.36
CA TYR A 128 -21.74 12.89 7.99
C TYR A 128 -21.64 12.67 6.48
N HIS A 129 -22.48 13.33 5.67
CA HIS A 129 -22.55 13.03 4.23
C HIS A 129 -21.22 13.25 3.50
N GLY A 130 -20.40 14.22 3.93
CA GLY A 130 -19.07 14.41 3.38
C GLY A 130 -18.15 13.20 3.56
N LEU A 131 -18.11 12.65 4.79
CA LEU A 131 -17.31 11.46 5.13
C LEU A 131 -17.86 10.20 4.43
N ILE A 132 -19.19 10.04 4.41
CA ILE A 132 -19.84 8.93 3.72
C ILE A 132 -19.54 8.99 2.21
N ARG A 133 -19.58 10.17 1.60
CA ARG A 133 -19.27 10.33 0.16
C ARG A 133 -17.83 9.93 -0.13
N THR A 134 -16.87 10.40 0.68
CA THR A 134 -15.47 9.98 0.58
C THR A 134 -15.34 8.46 0.64
N PHE A 135 -15.95 7.82 1.64
CA PHE A 135 -15.92 6.35 1.75
C PHE A 135 -16.48 5.65 0.50
N LEU A 136 -17.64 6.07 0.00
CA LEU A 136 -18.27 5.43 -1.16
C LEU A 136 -17.44 5.63 -2.44
N GLU A 137 -16.73 6.76 -2.57
CA GLU A 137 -15.79 7.00 -3.67
C GLU A 137 -14.57 6.05 -3.58
N GLU A 138 -14.03 5.78 -2.38
CA GLU A 138 -13.00 4.75 -2.18
C GLU A 138 -13.48 3.37 -2.64
N LEU A 139 -14.75 3.07 -2.43
CA LEU A 139 -15.38 1.84 -2.87
C LEU A 139 -15.80 1.86 -4.36
N GLY A 140 -15.54 2.98 -5.06
CA GLY A 140 -15.91 3.16 -6.47
C GLY A 140 -17.43 3.11 -6.71
N ASP A 141 -18.25 3.50 -5.72
CA ASP A 141 -19.72 3.37 -5.76
C ASP A 141 -20.21 1.94 -6.09
N GLY A 142 -19.39 0.94 -5.78
CA GLY A 142 -19.64 -0.47 -6.10
C GLY A 142 -19.30 -0.87 -7.55
N ASP A 143 -18.64 0.00 -8.32
CA ASP A 143 -18.04 -0.36 -9.61
C ASP A 143 -16.65 -0.96 -9.35
N PRO A 144 -16.41 -2.23 -9.75
CA PRO A 144 -15.13 -2.87 -9.55
C PRO A 144 -13.97 -2.19 -10.31
N ARG A 145 -14.26 -1.38 -11.32
CA ARG A 145 -13.24 -0.62 -12.08
C ARG A 145 -12.72 0.59 -11.32
N CYS A 146 -13.55 1.12 -10.42
CA CYS A 146 -13.27 2.33 -9.64
C CYS A 146 -12.96 2.02 -8.17
N ASN A 147 -13.14 0.77 -7.69
CA ASN A 147 -12.84 0.36 -6.32
C ASN A 147 -11.32 0.35 -6.10
N HIS A 148 -10.82 1.17 -5.19
CA HIS A 148 -9.39 1.38 -4.98
C HIS A 148 -8.65 0.09 -4.59
N VAL A 149 -9.22 -0.72 -3.71
CA VAL A 149 -8.63 -2.02 -3.31
C VAL A 149 -8.48 -2.94 -4.52
N LEU A 150 -9.50 -3.04 -5.38
CA LEU A 150 -9.44 -3.87 -6.58
C LEU A 150 -8.47 -3.35 -7.63
N ILE A 151 -8.37 -2.02 -7.81
CA ILE A 151 -7.38 -1.41 -8.70
C ILE A 151 -5.97 -1.79 -8.23
N TYR A 152 -5.71 -1.69 -6.93
CA TYR A 152 -4.41 -2.03 -6.36
C TYR A 152 -4.09 -3.53 -6.47
N GLN A 153 -5.03 -4.40 -6.16
CA GLN A 153 -4.87 -5.86 -6.31
C GLN A 153 -4.55 -6.26 -7.76
N ARG A 154 -5.22 -5.62 -8.74
CA ARG A 154 -4.94 -5.84 -10.17
C ARG A 154 -3.55 -5.35 -10.55
N LEU A 155 -3.12 -4.21 -10.03
CA LEU A 155 -1.76 -3.71 -10.24
C LEU A 155 -0.72 -4.74 -9.79
N LEU A 156 -0.82 -5.24 -8.54
CA LEU A 156 0.09 -6.26 -8.01
C LEU A 156 0.06 -7.54 -8.84
N SER A 157 -1.14 -8.02 -9.22
CA SER A 157 -1.30 -9.24 -10.01
C SER A 157 -0.62 -9.13 -11.38
N ARG A 158 -0.80 -8.01 -12.08
CA ARG A 158 -0.18 -7.76 -13.39
C ARG A 158 1.34 -7.69 -13.33
N LEU A 159 1.86 -7.16 -12.23
CA LEU A 159 3.30 -7.06 -12.02
C LEU A 159 3.94 -8.37 -11.55
N GLY A 160 3.12 -9.42 -11.33
CA GLY A 160 3.60 -10.69 -10.76
C GLY A 160 4.17 -10.53 -9.35
N CYS A 161 3.69 -9.53 -8.63
CA CYS A 161 4.00 -9.34 -7.22
C CYS A 161 3.28 -10.40 -6.40
N LEU A 162 4.04 -11.13 -5.59
CA LEU A 162 3.52 -12.25 -4.81
C LEU A 162 2.60 -11.75 -3.70
N GLN A 163 1.36 -12.19 -3.71
CA GLN A 163 0.48 -12.07 -2.56
C GLN A 163 0.91 -13.07 -1.49
N GLY A 164 0.90 -12.66 -0.22
CA GLY A 164 1.22 -13.55 0.90
C GLY A 164 2.72 -13.73 1.17
N LEU A 165 3.60 -12.86 0.66
CA LEU A 165 4.97 -12.79 1.16
C LEU A 165 4.94 -12.46 2.65
N PRO A 166 5.82 -13.06 3.47
CA PRO A 166 6.00 -12.66 4.86
C PRO A 166 6.53 -11.22 4.86
N LEU A 167 5.66 -10.28 5.27
CA LEU A 167 6.02 -8.88 5.44
C LEU A 167 6.42 -8.64 6.89
N GLU A 168 7.32 -7.66 7.08
CA GLU A 168 7.62 -7.17 8.42
C GLU A 168 6.34 -6.68 9.11
N PRO A 169 6.08 -7.04 10.36
CA PRO A 169 4.84 -6.72 11.06
C PRO A 169 4.53 -5.21 11.10
N SER A 170 5.55 -4.36 11.07
CA SER A 170 5.41 -2.90 10.98
C SER A 170 4.62 -2.42 9.75
N ARG A 171 4.54 -3.24 8.68
CA ARG A 171 3.79 -2.93 7.45
C ARG A 171 2.28 -2.96 7.64
N PHE A 172 1.81 -3.61 8.71
CA PHE A 172 0.39 -3.76 9.02
C PHE A 172 -0.14 -2.64 9.93
N VAL A 173 0.72 -1.78 10.51
CA VAL A 173 0.32 -0.77 11.50
C VAL A 173 -0.75 0.16 10.95
N GLN A 174 -0.52 0.77 9.79
CA GLN A 174 -1.47 1.72 9.21
C GLN A 174 -2.79 1.05 8.84
N GLY A 175 -2.76 -0.14 8.23
CA GLY A 175 -3.98 -0.88 7.94
C GLY A 175 -4.76 -1.28 9.20
N ALA A 176 -4.08 -1.64 10.29
CA ALA A 176 -4.71 -1.92 11.57
C ALA A 176 -5.35 -0.66 12.19
N VAL A 177 -4.69 0.51 12.09
CA VAL A 177 -5.24 1.80 12.53
C VAL A 177 -6.51 2.13 11.74
N GLN A 178 -6.49 2.01 10.42
CA GLN A 178 -7.65 2.26 9.55
C GLN A 178 -8.85 1.39 9.95
N LEU A 179 -8.62 0.08 10.12
CA LEU A 179 -9.66 -0.86 10.52
C LEU A 179 -10.23 -0.56 11.91
N ALA A 180 -9.36 -0.26 12.89
CA ALA A 180 -9.79 0.04 14.26
C ALA A 180 -10.60 1.35 14.33
N LEU A 181 -10.17 2.41 13.64
CA LEU A 181 -10.91 3.66 13.54
C LEU A 181 -12.31 3.44 12.95
N GLY A 182 -12.42 2.67 11.85
CA GLY A 182 -13.71 2.38 11.23
C GLY A 182 -14.64 1.55 12.11
N GLN A 183 -14.11 0.59 12.87
CA GLN A 183 -14.92 -0.24 13.78
C GLN A 183 -15.41 0.52 15.00
N HIS A 184 -14.63 1.48 15.51
CA HIS A 184 -14.89 2.25 16.72
C HIS A 184 -15.16 3.73 16.44
N CYS A 185 -15.68 4.05 15.23
CA CYS A 185 -15.89 5.39 14.74
C CYS A 185 -16.72 6.28 15.68
N GLU A 186 -17.74 5.75 16.36
CA GLU A 186 -18.58 6.54 17.27
C GLU A 186 -17.78 7.13 18.44
N ARG A 187 -16.91 6.33 19.04
CA ARG A 187 -16.06 6.76 20.16
C ARG A 187 -14.90 7.67 19.68
N PHE A 188 -14.34 7.38 18.53
CA PHE A 188 -13.16 8.03 17.99
C PHE A 188 -13.48 8.95 16.80
N LEU A 189 -14.70 9.52 16.75
CA LEU A 189 -15.10 10.38 15.64
C LEU A 189 -14.16 11.55 15.37
N PRO A 190 -13.67 12.31 16.38
CA PRO A 190 -12.70 13.38 16.14
C PRO A 190 -11.40 12.85 15.52
N GLU A 191 -10.91 11.71 16.02
CA GLU A 191 -9.70 11.06 15.50
C GLU A 191 -9.90 10.52 14.07
N VAL A 192 -11.10 10.00 13.74
CA VAL A 192 -11.46 9.59 12.37
C VAL A 192 -11.41 10.78 11.43
N ILE A 193 -11.96 11.94 11.82
CA ILE A 193 -11.94 13.17 11.02
C ILE A 193 -10.50 13.64 10.82
N GLY A 194 -9.69 13.63 11.88
CA GLY A 194 -8.29 14.04 11.81
C GLY A 194 -7.45 13.10 10.95
N TYR A 195 -7.63 11.78 11.11
CA TYR A 195 -6.97 10.79 10.27
C TYR A 195 -7.32 10.99 8.80
N ASN A 196 -8.62 11.16 8.49
CA ASN A 196 -9.11 11.44 7.14
C ASN A 196 -8.49 12.72 6.57
N LEU A 197 -8.43 13.80 7.36
CA LEU A 197 -7.82 15.06 6.93
C LEU A 197 -6.36 14.87 6.50
N GLY A 198 -5.57 14.10 7.27
CA GLY A 198 -4.16 13.85 6.95
C GLY A 198 -3.98 12.88 5.78
N TYR A 199 -4.81 11.84 5.71
CA TYR A 199 -4.71 10.81 4.67
C TYR A 199 -5.09 11.35 3.29
N GLU A 200 -6.07 12.25 3.22
CA GLU A 200 -6.60 12.85 2.00
C GLU A 200 -5.82 14.11 1.53
N GLN A 201 -4.69 14.42 2.17
CA GLN A 201 -3.76 15.44 1.68
C GLN A 201 -2.67 14.79 0.85
N PRO A 202 -2.61 14.98 -0.49
CA PRO A 202 -1.58 14.35 -1.31
C PRO A 202 -0.18 14.85 -0.92
N PRO A 203 0.65 14.04 -0.26
CA PRO A 203 1.98 14.47 0.13
C PRO A 203 2.93 14.48 -1.08
N LEU A 204 3.98 15.30 -1.03
CA LEU A 204 4.96 15.43 -2.10
C LEU A 204 5.54 14.08 -2.56
N HIS A 205 5.77 13.16 -1.61
CA HIS A 205 6.32 11.85 -1.97
C HIS A 205 5.35 11.01 -2.81
N LEU A 206 4.03 11.17 -2.65
CA LEU A 206 3.03 10.50 -3.48
C LEU A 206 3.15 10.95 -4.95
N LEU A 207 3.24 12.26 -5.19
CA LEU A 207 3.35 12.83 -6.53
C LEU A 207 4.65 12.36 -7.21
N ILE A 208 5.77 12.39 -6.48
CA ILE A 208 7.08 11.98 -7.00
C ILE A 208 7.11 10.48 -7.28
N THR A 209 6.66 9.63 -6.36
CA THR A 209 6.63 8.17 -6.57
C THR A 209 5.72 7.80 -7.72
N THR A 210 4.57 8.46 -7.87
CA THR A 210 3.66 8.29 -9.01
C THR A 210 4.37 8.56 -10.34
N HIS A 211 5.12 9.67 -10.43
CA HIS A 211 5.92 10.00 -11.62
C HIS A 211 7.00 8.95 -11.90
N GLU A 212 7.76 8.55 -10.87
CA GLU A 212 8.85 7.60 -11.02
C GLU A 212 8.38 6.17 -11.36
N LEU A 213 7.21 5.75 -10.84
CA LEU A 213 6.57 4.49 -11.26
C LEU A 213 6.28 4.50 -12.76
N ALA A 214 5.71 5.59 -13.28
CA ALA A 214 5.44 5.74 -14.71
C ALA A 214 6.74 5.72 -15.55
N GLU A 215 7.82 6.39 -15.10
CA GLU A 215 9.13 6.31 -15.75
C GLU A 215 9.69 4.88 -15.79
N LEU A 216 9.40 4.07 -14.78
CA LEU A 216 9.80 2.66 -14.70
C LEU A 216 8.88 1.72 -15.49
N GLY A 217 7.90 2.26 -16.23
CA GLY A 217 6.93 1.47 -17.01
C GLY A 217 5.97 0.67 -16.10
N ILE A 218 5.69 1.17 -14.91
CA ILE A 218 4.70 0.63 -13.98
C ILE A 218 3.44 1.49 -14.10
N ASP A 219 2.28 0.83 -14.19
CA ASP A 219 0.99 1.52 -14.23
C ASP A 219 0.78 2.27 -12.90
N ALA A 220 0.79 3.60 -12.98
CA ALA A 220 0.66 4.47 -11.82
C ALA A 220 -0.80 4.88 -11.56
N HIS A 221 -1.79 4.31 -12.27
CA HIS A 221 -3.19 4.74 -12.21
C HIS A 221 -3.74 4.78 -10.78
N TYR A 222 -3.47 3.77 -9.95
CA TYR A 222 -3.89 3.76 -8.55
C TYR A 222 -3.44 5.03 -7.79
N PHE A 223 -2.19 5.39 -7.93
CA PHE A 223 -1.61 6.56 -7.25
C PHE A 223 -2.08 7.88 -7.88
N GLN A 224 -2.30 7.90 -9.21
CA GLN A 224 -2.83 9.07 -9.90
C GLN A 224 -4.25 9.42 -9.47
N LEU A 225 -5.09 8.42 -9.15
CA LEU A 225 -6.43 8.65 -8.62
C LEU A 225 -6.37 9.50 -7.35
N HIS A 226 -5.52 9.14 -6.39
CA HIS A 226 -5.35 9.89 -5.15
C HIS A 226 -4.84 11.32 -5.38
N VAL A 227 -3.97 11.54 -6.38
CA VAL A 227 -3.52 12.91 -6.72
C VAL A 227 -4.64 13.76 -7.31
N THR A 228 -5.61 13.15 -8.01
CA THR A 228 -6.68 13.89 -8.71
C THR A 228 -7.95 14.06 -7.87
N ILE A 229 -8.28 13.12 -7.01
CA ILE A 229 -9.50 13.12 -6.20
C ILE A 229 -9.29 13.88 -4.89
N ASP A 230 -8.10 13.82 -4.29
CA ASP A 230 -7.78 14.37 -2.96
C ASP A 230 -7.35 15.85 -3.02
N ASN A 231 -7.91 16.62 -3.94
CA ASN A 231 -7.52 18.03 -4.07
C ASN A 231 -8.20 18.92 -3.02
N ALA A 232 -7.50 19.97 -2.59
CA ALA A 232 -7.97 20.90 -1.56
C ALA A 232 -9.19 21.75 -1.99
N ALA A 233 -9.44 21.90 -3.31
CA ALA A 233 -10.49 22.78 -3.82
C ALA A 233 -11.88 22.14 -3.82
N SER A 234 -11.99 20.82 -4.12
CA SER A 234 -13.29 20.13 -4.27
C SER A 234 -13.25 18.67 -3.85
N GLY A 235 -12.07 18.14 -3.47
CA GLY A 235 -11.83 16.74 -3.17
C GLY A 235 -12.13 16.33 -1.72
N HIS A 236 -11.60 15.17 -1.36
CA HIS A 236 -11.79 14.55 -0.05
C HIS A 236 -11.29 15.42 1.10
N ALA A 237 -10.16 16.11 0.94
CA ALA A 237 -9.61 17.00 1.95
C ALA A 237 -10.60 18.13 2.33
N ARG A 238 -11.26 18.76 1.35
CA ARG A 238 -12.28 19.79 1.62
C ARG A 238 -13.47 19.22 2.39
N ARG A 239 -13.96 18.02 2.01
CA ARG A 239 -15.08 17.37 2.73
C ARG A 239 -14.72 17.04 4.17
N SER A 240 -13.45 16.70 4.46
CA SER A 240 -12.96 16.53 5.83
C SER A 240 -13.10 17.81 6.65
N LEU A 241 -12.70 18.97 6.10
CA LEU A 241 -12.83 20.26 6.75
C LEU A 241 -14.29 20.67 6.97
N GLU A 242 -15.15 20.44 5.99
CA GLU A 242 -16.60 20.70 6.11
C GLU A 242 -17.22 19.81 7.19
N SER A 243 -16.88 18.51 7.23
CA SER A 243 -17.36 17.59 8.25
C SER A 243 -16.88 17.96 9.64
N LEU A 244 -15.62 18.40 9.80
CA LEU A 244 -15.11 18.91 11.06
C LEU A 244 -15.95 20.07 11.56
N ARG A 245 -16.21 21.08 10.72
CA ARG A 245 -17.02 22.25 11.09
C ARG A 245 -18.44 21.91 11.48
N MET A 246 -19.05 20.91 10.84
CA MET A 246 -20.45 20.53 11.10
C MET A 246 -20.59 19.60 12.32
N LEU A 247 -19.57 18.78 12.60
CA LEU A 247 -19.63 17.75 13.64
C LEU A 247 -19.00 18.19 14.95
N ALA A 248 -18.16 19.24 14.95
CA ALA A 248 -17.59 19.78 16.17
C ALA A 248 -18.68 20.34 17.09
N PRO A 249 -18.83 19.82 18.32
CA PRO A 249 -19.78 20.37 19.29
C PRO A 249 -19.35 21.78 19.73
N VAL A 250 -20.31 22.65 20.03
CA VAL A 250 -20.04 24.03 20.45
C VAL A 250 -19.30 24.09 21.81
N ASP A 251 -19.58 23.11 22.67
CA ASP A 251 -19.11 23.09 24.07
C ASP A 251 -17.98 22.07 24.33
N ASP A 252 -17.39 21.45 23.29
CA ASP A 252 -16.29 20.48 23.44
C ASP A 252 -14.96 21.11 23.05
N GLU A 253 -14.28 21.70 24.03
CA GLU A 253 -12.98 22.34 23.86
C GLU A 253 -11.86 21.34 23.46
N ASP A 254 -12.02 20.03 23.75
CA ASP A 254 -11.03 19.01 23.43
C ASP A 254 -11.23 18.38 22.03
N PHE A 255 -12.36 18.63 21.39
CA PHE A 255 -12.70 18.02 20.09
C PHE A 255 -11.58 18.24 19.06
N TYR A 256 -11.12 19.47 18.90
CA TYR A 256 -10.06 19.78 17.95
C TYR A 256 -8.70 19.20 18.36
N GLY A 257 -8.39 19.13 19.65
CA GLY A 257 -7.22 18.43 20.18
C GLY A 257 -7.22 16.95 19.78
N ARG A 258 -8.37 16.30 19.87
CA ARG A 258 -8.56 14.91 19.43
C ARG A 258 -8.46 14.76 17.90
N VAL A 259 -8.95 15.73 17.12
CA VAL A 259 -8.74 15.78 15.65
C VAL A 259 -7.24 15.79 15.33
N ARG A 260 -6.46 16.62 16.01
CA ARG A 260 -4.98 16.66 15.86
C ARG A 260 -4.33 15.32 16.20
N HIS A 261 -4.81 14.61 17.24
CA HIS A 261 -4.31 13.26 17.55
C HIS A 261 -4.60 12.28 16.41
N GLY A 262 -5.80 12.32 15.82
CA GLY A 262 -6.15 11.53 14.64
C GLY A 262 -5.28 11.84 13.43
N TYR A 263 -5.01 13.12 13.16
CA TYR A 263 -4.11 13.56 12.10
C TYR A 263 -2.70 12.94 12.25
N ARG A 264 -2.15 13.00 13.46
CA ARG A 264 -0.82 12.42 13.79
C ARG A 264 -0.75 10.90 13.70
N LEU A 265 -1.88 10.17 13.70
CA LEU A 265 -1.88 8.71 13.47
C LEU A 265 -1.34 8.34 12.09
N ASN A 266 -1.39 9.26 11.11
CA ASN A 266 -0.79 9.06 9.79
C ASN A 266 0.74 8.87 9.86
N ASP A 267 1.39 9.37 10.91
CA ASP A 267 2.83 9.25 11.13
C ASP A 267 3.26 7.93 11.79
N LEU A 268 2.32 7.05 12.08
CA LEU A 268 2.65 5.75 12.68
C LEU A 268 3.24 4.79 11.65
N GLY A 269 4.19 3.99 12.11
CA GLY A 269 4.90 3.04 11.27
C GLY A 269 6.12 3.67 10.60
N LEU A 270 6.49 3.15 9.43
CA LEU A 270 7.60 3.63 8.65
C LEU A 270 7.06 4.53 7.52
N ASP A 271 7.56 5.75 7.44
CA ASP A 271 7.21 6.67 6.36
C ASP A 271 7.68 6.14 4.98
N THR A 272 7.03 6.59 3.92
CA THR A 272 7.31 6.14 2.55
C THR A 272 8.76 6.34 2.11
N PRO A 273 9.41 7.51 2.31
CA PRO A 273 10.83 7.69 1.99
C PRO A 273 11.74 6.70 2.72
N SER A 274 11.57 6.54 4.01
CA SER A 274 12.38 5.61 4.82
C SER A 274 12.13 4.16 4.43
N LEU A 275 10.89 3.81 4.11
CA LEU A 275 10.53 2.50 3.60
C LEU A 275 11.30 2.20 2.30
N ILE A 276 11.22 3.08 1.31
CA ILE A 276 11.90 2.89 0.02
C ILE A 276 13.41 2.80 0.20
N ALA A 277 13.99 3.64 1.05
CA ALA A 277 15.43 3.65 1.34
C ALA A 277 15.91 2.36 2.04
N SER A 278 15.03 1.62 2.71
CA SER A 278 15.37 0.36 3.38
C SER A 278 15.50 -0.84 2.43
N PHE A 279 15.25 -0.68 1.14
CA PHE A 279 15.35 -1.76 0.15
C PHE A 279 16.80 -2.24 -0.01
N ASP A 280 17.01 -3.53 0.14
CA ASP A 280 18.27 -4.21 -0.13
C ASP A 280 18.07 -5.22 -1.28
N LEU A 281 18.51 -4.84 -2.48
CA LEU A 281 18.37 -5.66 -3.69
C LEU A 281 19.04 -7.03 -3.54
N GLN A 282 20.23 -7.07 -2.95
CA GLN A 282 20.96 -8.33 -2.78
C GLN A 282 20.29 -9.21 -1.71
N GLY A 283 19.87 -8.61 -0.60
CA GLY A 283 19.14 -9.30 0.45
C GLY A 283 17.84 -9.91 -0.05
N GLU A 284 17.04 -9.17 -0.82
CA GLU A 284 15.80 -9.63 -1.43
C GLU A 284 16.03 -10.78 -2.43
N LEU A 285 17.06 -10.68 -3.26
CA LEU A 285 17.44 -11.75 -4.18
C LEU A 285 17.85 -13.02 -3.43
N LEU A 286 18.67 -12.89 -2.37
CA LEU A 286 19.08 -14.01 -1.54
C LEU A 286 17.89 -14.65 -0.82
N ALA A 287 16.97 -13.85 -0.31
CA ALA A 287 15.74 -14.34 0.32
C ALA A 287 14.86 -15.09 -0.70
N ALA A 288 14.73 -14.58 -1.93
CA ALA A 288 14.03 -15.29 -3.00
C ALA A 288 14.67 -16.63 -3.32
N LEU A 289 15.99 -16.68 -3.45
CA LEU A 289 16.74 -17.93 -3.68
C LEU A 289 16.57 -18.92 -2.52
N GLU A 290 16.65 -18.46 -1.28
CA GLU A 290 16.50 -19.31 -0.10
C GLU A 290 15.09 -19.95 -0.06
N ARG A 291 14.03 -19.22 -0.42
CA ARG A 291 12.67 -19.77 -0.56
C ARG A 291 12.60 -20.82 -1.68
N LYS A 292 13.27 -20.59 -2.81
CA LYS A 292 13.21 -21.45 -3.99
C LYS A 292 14.09 -22.70 -3.88
N ARG A 293 15.22 -22.65 -3.14
CA ARG A 293 16.16 -23.75 -3.05
C ARG A 293 15.52 -25.09 -2.63
N VAL A 294 14.54 -25.04 -1.73
CA VAL A 294 13.86 -26.23 -1.23
C VAL A 294 13.16 -27.01 -2.35
N PHE A 295 12.57 -26.28 -3.30
CA PHE A 295 11.87 -26.88 -4.45
C PHE A 295 12.83 -27.31 -5.56
N GLY A 296 14.03 -26.70 -5.62
CA GLY A 296 15.06 -27.01 -6.62
C GLY A 296 15.98 -28.17 -6.23
N GLN A 297 15.92 -28.66 -4.98
CA GLN A 297 16.73 -29.79 -4.54
C GLN A 297 16.39 -31.06 -5.38
N PHE A 298 17.44 -31.79 -5.76
CA PHE A 298 17.34 -33.02 -6.55
C PHE A 298 16.79 -32.86 -7.98
N MET A 299 16.57 -31.67 -8.46
CA MET A 299 16.06 -31.41 -9.81
C MET A 299 17.18 -31.22 -10.84
N HIS A 300 18.44 -31.18 -10.42
CA HIS A 300 19.58 -30.92 -11.28
C HIS A 300 20.47 -32.14 -11.47
N SER A 301 21.07 -32.21 -12.67
CA SER A 301 22.09 -33.25 -12.96
C SER A 301 23.37 -32.96 -12.14
N ASP A 302 23.95 -34.00 -11.53
CA ASP A 302 25.20 -33.94 -10.78
C ASP A 302 26.46 -33.74 -11.69
N ARG A 303 26.26 -33.71 -13.00
CA ARG A 303 27.33 -33.35 -13.95
C ARG A 303 27.66 -31.87 -13.93
N CYS A 304 26.69 -31.01 -13.58
CA CYS A 304 26.91 -29.58 -13.47
C CYS A 304 27.52 -29.27 -12.12
N ARG A 305 28.74 -28.71 -12.10
CA ARG A 305 29.46 -28.33 -10.89
C ARG A 305 29.91 -26.87 -10.97
N LEU A 306 29.72 -26.17 -9.87
CA LEU A 306 30.21 -24.81 -9.64
C LEU A 306 31.14 -24.86 -8.43
N GLN A 307 32.40 -24.47 -8.61
CA GLN A 307 33.43 -24.54 -7.56
C GLN A 307 33.48 -25.94 -6.88
N GLY A 308 33.46 -26.99 -7.66
CA GLY A 308 33.55 -28.40 -7.19
C GLY A 308 32.26 -28.98 -6.58
N ARG A 309 31.24 -28.17 -6.31
CA ARG A 309 29.93 -28.62 -5.78
C ARG A 309 28.90 -28.75 -6.89
N THR A 310 28.05 -29.78 -6.81
CA THR A 310 26.88 -29.87 -7.70
C THR A 310 25.86 -28.81 -7.37
N ILE A 311 24.95 -28.47 -8.31
CA ILE A 311 23.83 -27.55 -8.05
C ILE A 311 22.99 -28.07 -6.88
N ASN A 312 22.69 -29.40 -6.85
CA ASN A 312 21.94 -30.01 -5.75
C ASN A 312 22.63 -29.81 -4.40
N GLN A 313 23.98 -29.92 -4.33
CA GLN A 313 24.75 -29.67 -3.10
C GLN A 313 24.66 -28.20 -2.64
N TRP A 314 24.63 -27.22 -3.56
CA TRP A 314 24.41 -25.82 -3.24
C TRP A 314 23.02 -25.59 -2.68
N LEU A 315 21.98 -26.13 -3.32
CA LEU A 315 20.58 -25.95 -2.93
C LEU A 315 20.21 -26.73 -1.64
N ALA A 316 20.91 -27.80 -1.31
CA ALA A 316 20.65 -28.57 -0.09
C ALA A 316 20.99 -27.79 1.19
N LYS A 317 21.94 -26.84 1.14
CA LYS A 317 22.45 -26.15 2.32
C LYS A 317 21.76 -24.79 2.51
N SER A 318 21.03 -24.63 3.62
CA SER A 318 20.48 -23.32 4.04
C SER A 318 21.60 -22.31 4.29
N GLY A 319 21.38 -21.05 3.89
CA GLY A 319 22.36 -19.98 4.02
C GLY A 319 23.52 -20.05 3.01
N ALA A 320 23.48 -20.96 2.04
CA ALA A 320 24.53 -21.11 1.04
C ALA A 320 24.31 -20.23 -0.21
N MET A 321 23.20 -19.53 -0.32
CA MET A 321 22.81 -18.83 -1.55
C MET A 321 23.76 -17.68 -1.94
N ALA A 322 24.37 -17.00 -0.98
CA ALA A 322 25.40 -15.99 -1.27
C ALA A 322 26.63 -16.59 -1.97
N GLY A 323 27.15 -17.71 -1.46
CA GLY A 323 28.25 -18.43 -2.10
C GLY A 323 27.85 -19.07 -3.45
N PHE A 324 26.58 -19.45 -3.62
CA PHE A 324 26.08 -19.91 -4.90
C PHE A 324 26.07 -18.79 -5.95
N LEU A 325 25.63 -17.56 -5.59
CA LEU A 325 25.72 -16.40 -6.47
C LEU A 325 27.16 -16.07 -6.87
N GLU A 326 28.09 -16.13 -5.90
CA GLU A 326 29.50 -15.95 -6.18
C GLU A 326 30.04 -17.01 -7.13
N ALA A 327 29.69 -18.29 -6.89
CA ALA A 327 30.12 -19.38 -7.76
C ALA A 327 29.61 -19.22 -9.21
N LEU A 328 28.38 -18.72 -9.41
CA LEU A 328 27.83 -18.41 -10.73
C LEU A 328 28.64 -17.30 -11.44
N GLN A 329 29.07 -16.29 -10.69
CA GLN A 329 29.88 -15.19 -11.23
C GLN A 329 31.29 -15.67 -11.60
N VAL A 330 31.98 -16.38 -10.70
CA VAL A 330 33.34 -16.90 -10.92
C VAL A 330 33.38 -17.84 -12.14
N GLN A 331 32.34 -18.64 -12.34
CA GLN A 331 32.24 -19.53 -13.50
C GLN A 331 31.73 -18.84 -14.78
N GLY A 332 31.51 -17.51 -14.74
CA GLY A 332 31.05 -16.73 -15.89
C GLY A 332 29.61 -17.00 -16.33
N TRP A 333 28.81 -17.64 -15.49
CA TRP A 333 27.39 -17.81 -15.77
C TRP A 333 26.60 -16.52 -15.59
N ILE A 334 27.10 -15.63 -14.73
CA ILE A 334 26.59 -14.30 -14.51
C ILE A 334 27.70 -13.29 -14.79
N LYS A 335 27.38 -12.28 -15.58
CA LYS A 335 28.22 -11.11 -15.84
C LYS A 335 27.54 -9.91 -15.23
N ARG A 336 28.12 -9.39 -14.13
CA ARG A 336 27.63 -8.21 -13.45
C ARG A 336 27.96 -6.94 -14.23
N ASP A 337 27.21 -5.87 -13.96
CA ASP A 337 27.40 -4.54 -14.56
C ASP A 337 27.35 -4.54 -16.08
N SER A 338 26.51 -5.39 -16.64
CA SER A 338 26.34 -5.58 -18.09
C SER A 338 24.88 -5.90 -18.42
N ASP A 339 24.56 -5.89 -19.71
CA ASP A 339 23.25 -6.34 -20.18
C ASP A 339 22.95 -7.76 -19.64
N PRO A 340 21.88 -7.94 -18.88
CA PRO A 340 21.48 -9.26 -18.34
C PRO A 340 21.42 -10.36 -19.40
N THR A 341 21.06 -10.04 -20.64
CA THR A 341 20.97 -10.99 -21.75
C THR A 341 22.33 -11.62 -22.12
N GLN A 342 23.43 -11.02 -21.71
CA GLN A 342 24.79 -11.55 -21.88
C GLN A 342 25.16 -12.61 -20.83
N SER A 343 24.34 -12.78 -19.80
CA SER A 343 24.53 -13.76 -18.75
C SER A 343 23.85 -15.09 -19.11
N ARG A 344 24.63 -16.18 -19.15
CA ARG A 344 24.10 -17.51 -19.41
C ARG A 344 22.97 -17.89 -18.43
N PHE A 345 23.09 -17.49 -17.18
CA PHE A 345 22.05 -17.75 -16.18
C PHE A 345 20.73 -17.06 -16.54
N TRP A 346 20.79 -15.81 -17.06
CA TRP A 346 19.59 -15.10 -17.48
C TRP A 346 18.79 -15.86 -18.55
N SER A 347 19.49 -16.41 -19.55
CA SER A 347 18.84 -17.19 -20.60
C SER A 347 18.19 -18.49 -20.12
N LEU A 348 18.52 -18.98 -18.92
CA LEU A 348 17.86 -20.13 -18.30
C LEU A 348 16.54 -19.76 -17.64
N ILE A 349 16.37 -18.53 -17.17
CA ILE A 349 15.20 -18.10 -16.40
C ILE A 349 14.24 -17.22 -17.20
N ASP A 350 14.69 -16.59 -18.28
CA ASP A 350 13.89 -15.67 -19.08
C ASP A 350 13.96 -15.96 -20.58
N GLY A 351 12.85 -15.67 -21.27
CA GLY A 351 12.71 -15.82 -22.72
C GLY A 351 11.99 -17.09 -23.16
N PRO A 352 11.64 -17.18 -24.47
CA PRO A 352 11.01 -18.36 -25.06
C PRO A 352 11.94 -19.57 -24.99
N GLY A 353 11.50 -20.65 -24.36
CA GLY A 353 12.30 -21.87 -24.22
C GLY A 353 13.30 -21.86 -23.07
N ALA A 354 13.21 -20.92 -22.15
CA ALA A 354 14.01 -20.91 -20.93
C ALA A 354 13.84 -22.21 -20.14
N ALA A 355 14.94 -22.92 -19.86
CA ALA A 355 14.92 -24.22 -19.20
C ALA A 355 14.32 -24.19 -17.79
N MET A 356 14.36 -23.03 -17.13
CA MET A 356 13.80 -22.79 -15.79
C MET A 356 12.56 -21.90 -15.86
N PHE A 357 11.80 -21.98 -16.97
CA PHE A 357 10.55 -21.23 -17.11
C PHE A 357 9.59 -21.52 -15.95
N GLY A 358 9.02 -20.46 -15.36
CA GLY A 358 8.06 -20.57 -14.25
C GLY A 358 8.68 -20.77 -12.87
N VAL A 359 10.00 -20.98 -12.74
CA VAL A 359 10.66 -21.09 -11.42
C VAL A 359 10.62 -19.77 -10.65
N PHE A 360 10.84 -18.65 -11.33
CA PHE A 360 10.81 -17.31 -10.75
C PHE A 360 9.57 -16.54 -11.21
N SER A 361 8.94 -15.82 -10.28
CA SER A 361 7.87 -14.88 -10.60
C SER A 361 8.42 -13.69 -11.41
N ALA A 362 7.54 -12.86 -11.95
CA ALA A 362 7.97 -11.67 -12.68
C ALA A 362 8.77 -10.71 -11.77
N TYR A 363 8.34 -10.55 -10.50
CA TYR A 363 9.10 -9.78 -9.51
C TYR A 363 10.48 -10.39 -9.23
N GLU A 364 10.55 -11.70 -8.98
CA GLU A 364 11.83 -12.38 -8.72
C GLU A 364 12.78 -12.31 -9.92
N LYS A 365 12.25 -12.39 -11.15
CA LYS A 365 13.04 -12.13 -12.37
C LYS A 365 13.55 -10.69 -12.45
N GLN A 366 12.74 -9.73 -12.00
CA GLN A 366 13.19 -8.34 -11.94
C GLN A 366 14.31 -8.12 -10.91
N LEU A 367 14.27 -8.81 -9.76
CA LEU A 367 15.40 -8.82 -8.82
C LEU A 367 16.69 -9.30 -9.50
N TRP A 368 16.61 -10.42 -10.22
CA TRP A 368 17.75 -10.94 -10.99
C TRP A 368 18.24 -9.96 -12.04
N HIS A 369 17.32 -9.39 -12.82
CA HIS A 369 17.64 -8.42 -13.86
C HIS A 369 18.43 -7.23 -13.29
N ASP A 370 17.88 -6.57 -12.27
CA ASP A 370 18.47 -5.35 -11.71
C ASP A 370 19.76 -5.66 -10.95
N TRP A 371 19.85 -6.84 -10.33
CA TRP A 371 21.07 -7.28 -9.67
C TRP A 371 22.18 -7.61 -10.69
N ILE A 372 21.88 -8.24 -11.82
CA ILE A 372 22.86 -8.52 -12.89
C ILE A 372 23.25 -7.21 -13.58
N ALA A 373 22.30 -6.37 -13.92
CA ALA A 373 22.54 -5.08 -14.57
C ALA A 373 23.48 -4.18 -13.74
N GLY A 374 23.29 -4.12 -12.42
CA GLY A 374 24.13 -3.30 -11.56
C GLY A 374 24.19 -1.85 -12.02
N SER A 375 25.38 -1.40 -12.41
CA SER A 375 25.64 -0.05 -12.94
C SER A 375 25.35 0.10 -14.44
N TRP A 376 25.03 -0.99 -15.16
CA TRP A 376 24.70 -0.92 -16.58
C TRP A 376 23.40 -0.19 -16.82
N GLN A 377 23.45 0.84 -17.65
CA GLN A 377 22.29 1.60 -18.08
C GLN A 377 21.91 1.17 -19.50
N GLY A 378 20.98 0.23 -19.61
CA GLY A 378 20.41 -0.16 -20.90
C GLY A 378 19.55 0.92 -21.53
N ALA A 379 19.19 0.73 -22.79
CA ALA A 379 18.14 1.53 -23.43
C ALA A 379 16.88 1.49 -22.55
N GLY A 380 16.38 2.68 -22.17
CA GLY A 380 15.35 2.88 -21.17
C GLY A 380 14.10 1.99 -21.35
N PRO A 381 13.27 1.86 -20.33
CA PRO A 381 12.16 0.93 -20.33
C PRO A 381 11.24 1.14 -21.53
N ARG A 382 10.88 0.05 -22.23
CA ARG A 382 9.83 0.08 -23.24
C ARG A 382 8.56 0.60 -22.57
N ARG A 383 8.05 1.74 -23.02
CA ARG A 383 6.71 2.22 -22.66
C ARG A 383 5.73 1.10 -22.96
N VAL A 384 5.16 0.52 -21.93
CA VAL A 384 4.00 -0.36 -22.07
C VAL A 384 2.83 0.55 -22.41
N SER A 385 2.35 0.48 -23.64
CA SER A 385 1.11 1.16 -24.04
C SER A 385 -0.04 0.67 -23.17
N PRO A 386 -0.98 1.55 -22.75
CA PRO A 386 -2.20 1.11 -22.06
C PRO A 386 -2.92 0.12 -22.97
N GLY A 387 -2.91 -1.16 -22.60
CA GLY A 387 -3.39 -2.23 -23.48
C GLY A 387 -4.85 -2.57 -23.24
N GLN A 388 -5.66 -2.51 -24.23
CA GLN A 388 -6.73 -3.41 -24.77
C GLN A 388 -7.56 -4.33 -23.82
N TRP A 389 -7.64 -4.10 -22.51
CA TRP A 389 -8.31 -5.05 -21.60
C TRP A 389 -9.52 -4.47 -20.84
N GLU A 390 -10.01 -3.32 -21.26
CA GLU A 390 -11.29 -2.76 -20.77
C GLU A 390 -12.51 -3.65 -21.07
N GLN A 391 -12.39 -4.65 -21.92
CA GLN A 391 -13.51 -5.46 -22.39
C GLN A 391 -13.85 -6.71 -21.55
N ALA A 392 -13.07 -7.06 -20.52
CA ALA A 392 -13.23 -8.36 -19.84
C ALA A 392 -14.11 -8.36 -18.57
N LEU A 393 -14.67 -7.24 -18.14
CA LEU A 393 -15.44 -7.14 -16.88
C LEU A 393 -16.79 -6.45 -17.04
N ALA A 394 -17.57 -6.80 -18.07
CA ALA A 394 -19.00 -6.56 -18.05
C ALA A 394 -19.66 -7.62 -17.13
N LEU A 395 -19.56 -7.43 -15.82
CA LEU A 395 -20.48 -8.08 -14.88
C LEU A 395 -21.86 -7.47 -15.13
N GLN A 396 -22.83 -8.33 -15.46
CA GLN A 396 -24.23 -7.94 -15.61
C GLN A 396 -24.66 -7.22 -14.32
N ALA A 397 -24.98 -5.95 -14.43
CA ALA A 397 -25.57 -5.17 -13.36
C ALA A 397 -27.01 -5.61 -13.21
N GLU A 398 -27.32 -6.39 -12.18
CA GLU A 398 -28.71 -6.58 -11.73
C GLU A 398 -29.24 -5.24 -11.21
N ALA A 399 -30.49 -4.93 -11.52
CA ALA A 399 -31.13 -3.70 -11.08
C ALA A 399 -31.24 -3.65 -9.53
N PRO A 400 -30.96 -2.49 -8.89
CA PRO A 400 -31.03 -2.36 -7.45
C PRO A 400 -32.43 -2.56 -6.92
N GLY A 401 -32.60 -3.39 -5.88
CA GLY A 401 -33.86 -3.57 -5.14
C GLY A 401 -34.10 -2.43 -4.14
N ARG A 402 -35.35 -2.18 -3.75
CA ARG A 402 -35.65 -1.28 -2.63
C ARG A 402 -35.46 -2.01 -1.31
N ALA A 403 -34.34 -1.73 -0.62
CA ALA A 403 -34.03 -2.30 0.69
C ALA A 403 -34.74 -1.55 1.84
N GLN A 404 -35.15 -2.27 2.92
CA GLN A 404 -35.74 -1.70 4.14
C GLN A 404 -34.66 -1.32 5.16
N ALA A 405 -34.98 -0.51 6.17
CA ALA A 405 -34.02 0.00 7.16
C ALA A 405 -33.26 -1.10 7.95
N SER A 406 -33.90 -2.28 8.17
CA SER A 406 -33.22 -3.45 8.76
C SER A 406 -32.20 -4.10 7.85
N GLU A 407 -32.32 -3.85 6.54
CA GLU A 407 -31.38 -4.35 5.53
C GLU A 407 -30.16 -3.47 5.42
N ILE A 408 -30.24 -2.16 5.75
CA ILE A 408 -29.11 -1.22 5.67
C ILE A 408 -27.96 -1.64 6.60
N ALA A 409 -28.23 -2.11 7.81
CA ALA A 409 -27.19 -2.61 8.72
C ALA A 409 -26.45 -3.82 8.13
N THR A 410 -27.15 -4.72 7.47
CA THR A 410 -26.56 -5.87 6.77
C THR A 410 -25.69 -5.42 5.59
N LEU A 411 -26.13 -4.40 4.84
CA LEU A 411 -25.34 -3.83 3.74
C LEU A 411 -24.04 -3.19 4.26
N ILE A 412 -24.13 -2.45 5.38
CA ILE A 412 -22.95 -1.85 6.02
C ILE A 412 -21.97 -2.95 6.43
N GLU A 413 -22.43 -4.02 7.09
CA GLU A 413 -21.58 -5.13 7.48
C GLU A 413 -20.91 -5.83 6.29
N ALA A 414 -21.58 -5.95 5.15
CA ALA A 414 -21.02 -6.53 3.94
C ALA A 414 -19.91 -5.66 3.31
N MET A 415 -19.83 -4.38 3.67
CA MET A 415 -18.80 -3.46 3.20
C MET A 415 -17.60 -3.34 4.16
N ALA A 416 -17.63 -3.99 5.34
CA ALA A 416 -16.58 -3.83 6.35
C ALA A 416 -15.23 -4.38 5.93
N GLY A 417 -14.16 -3.72 6.39
CA GLY A 417 -12.78 -4.09 6.11
C GLY A 417 -12.47 -4.03 4.62
N ASN A 418 -12.08 -5.16 4.03
CA ASN A 418 -11.83 -5.30 2.59
C ASN A 418 -12.94 -6.06 1.85
N ARG A 419 -14.04 -6.45 2.54
CA ARG A 419 -15.15 -7.20 1.94
C ARG A 419 -15.86 -6.42 0.85
N HIS A 420 -15.83 -5.08 0.89
CA HIS A 420 -16.38 -4.23 -0.17
C HIS A 420 -15.76 -4.48 -1.56
N ALA A 421 -14.57 -5.08 -1.62
CA ALA A 421 -13.91 -5.48 -2.86
C ALA A 421 -14.38 -6.85 -3.38
N GLU A 422 -15.12 -7.61 -2.60
CA GLU A 422 -15.73 -8.88 -3.01
C GLU A 422 -17.02 -8.63 -3.81
N PRO A 423 -17.48 -9.60 -4.63
CA PRO A 423 -18.71 -9.44 -5.39
C PRO A 423 -19.93 -9.10 -4.55
N ALA A 424 -20.04 -9.65 -3.33
CA ALA A 424 -21.13 -9.34 -2.39
C ALA A 424 -21.03 -7.91 -1.86
N GLY A 425 -19.83 -7.44 -1.51
CA GLY A 425 -19.59 -6.09 -1.03
C GLY A 425 -19.83 -5.02 -2.10
N LEU A 426 -19.41 -5.27 -3.34
CA LEU A 426 -19.70 -4.38 -4.47
C LEU A 426 -21.21 -4.22 -4.70
N ARG A 427 -21.98 -5.31 -4.58
CA ARG A 427 -23.46 -5.23 -4.62
C ARG A 427 -23.98 -4.44 -3.43
N ALA A 428 -23.52 -4.75 -2.22
CA ALA A 428 -23.96 -4.06 -1.00
C ALA A 428 -23.70 -2.55 -1.08
N THR A 429 -22.61 -2.09 -1.68
CA THR A 429 -22.32 -0.67 -1.89
C THR A 429 -23.39 -0.02 -2.78
N ARG A 430 -23.73 -0.63 -3.91
CA ARG A 430 -24.77 -0.13 -4.80
C ARG A 430 -26.16 -0.12 -4.14
N ASP A 431 -26.48 -1.21 -3.43
CA ASP A 431 -27.76 -1.35 -2.75
C ASP A 431 -27.90 -0.35 -1.59
N TYR A 432 -26.80 -0.06 -0.88
CA TYR A 432 -26.76 0.97 0.16
C TYR A 432 -27.04 2.37 -0.42
N ILE A 433 -26.39 2.75 -1.53
CA ILE A 433 -26.64 4.02 -2.23
C ILE A 433 -28.09 4.11 -2.68
N ALA A 434 -28.64 3.03 -3.24
CA ALA A 434 -30.03 2.98 -3.69
C ALA A 434 -31.03 3.08 -2.52
N ALA A 435 -30.78 2.35 -1.42
CA ALA A 435 -31.66 2.29 -0.26
C ALA A 435 -31.68 3.59 0.54
N THR A 436 -30.52 4.25 0.67
CA THR A 436 -30.40 5.52 1.40
C THR A 436 -30.84 6.72 0.57
N GLY A 437 -30.87 6.60 -0.76
CA GLY A 437 -31.12 7.71 -1.68
C GLY A 437 -29.99 8.75 -1.72
N LEU A 438 -28.87 8.48 -1.02
CA LEU A 438 -27.74 9.40 -0.99
C LEU A 438 -27.03 9.43 -2.36
N PHE A 439 -26.73 10.64 -2.81
CA PHE A 439 -25.91 10.88 -4.00
C PHE A 439 -26.52 10.35 -5.32
N GLN A 440 -27.84 10.07 -5.35
CA GLN A 440 -28.55 9.75 -6.60
C GLN A 440 -28.74 11.02 -7.43
N GLY A 441 -28.07 11.13 -8.59
CA GLY A 441 -28.30 12.20 -9.58
C GLY A 441 -27.19 13.24 -9.74
N GLY A 442 -26.01 13.04 -9.16
CA GLY A 442 -24.81 13.85 -9.50
C GLY A 442 -24.14 13.36 -10.78
N PRO A 443 -23.43 14.23 -11.53
CA PRO A 443 -22.64 13.80 -12.69
C PRO A 443 -21.56 12.81 -12.21
N ARG A 444 -21.47 11.70 -12.96
CA ARG A 444 -20.40 10.70 -12.84
C ARG A 444 -19.10 11.22 -13.38
#